data_5efcfffa0ac709285418f47757762714
#
_entry.id   5efcfffa0ac709285418f47757762714
#
_cell.length_a   1.000
_cell.length_b   1.000
_cell.length_c   1.000
_cell.angle_alpha   90.00
_cell.angle_beta   90.00
_cell.angle_gamma   90.00
#
_symmetry.space_group_name_H-M   'P 1'
#
loop_
_entity.id
_entity.type
_entity.pdbx_description
1 polymer ?
#
loop_
_entity_poly.entity_id
_entity_poly.type
_entity_poly.pdbx_seq_one_letter_code
_entity_poly.pdbx_strand_id
1 'polypeptide(L)'
;MLQTVLDALEELRSPFALYENDIHRMVAERLTQAGFSFTHEAKIGPGCRIDYLVDGVGIEIKKGKPDARALSQQLLRYARCDDVRAIIVLSQRTVTVPKTALGKPVRVIVLNQLWGVALP
;
A
#
# COMPACT_ATOMS: atom_id res chain seq x y z
N MET A 1 11.59 2.84 9.28
CA MET A 1 10.10 2.95 9.30
C MET A 1 9.42 2.00 8.32
N LEU A 2 9.96 1.87 7.11
CA LEU A 2 9.36 0.96 6.11
C LEU A 2 9.16 -0.45 6.64
N GLN A 3 10.18 -1.07 7.21
CA GLN A 3 10.09 -2.44 7.72
C GLN A 3 9.08 -2.55 8.86
N THR A 4 9.02 -1.56 9.73
CA THR A 4 8.07 -1.54 10.85
C THR A 4 6.63 -1.50 10.36
N VAL A 5 6.34 -0.69 9.33
CA VAL A 5 5.03 -0.62 8.72
C VAL A 5 4.69 -1.91 7.98
N LEU A 6 5.66 -2.48 7.25
CA LEU A 6 5.48 -3.78 6.57
C LEU A 6 5.10 -4.87 7.57
N ASP A 7 5.83 -4.96 8.68
CA ASP A 7 5.57 -5.98 9.71
C ASP A 7 4.16 -5.85 10.27
N ALA A 8 3.70 -4.62 10.50
CA ALA A 8 2.34 -4.39 10.98
C ALA A 8 1.29 -4.83 9.96
N LEU A 9 1.49 -4.52 8.67
CA LEU A 9 0.54 -4.86 7.62
C LEU A 9 0.50 -6.37 7.33
N GLU A 10 1.60 -7.08 7.55
CA GLU A 10 1.64 -8.53 7.37
C GLU A 10 0.77 -9.28 8.40
N GLU A 11 0.29 -8.60 9.43
CA GLU A 11 -0.63 -9.17 10.41
C GLU A 11 -2.10 -8.93 10.06
N LEU A 12 -2.40 -8.34 8.90
CA LEU A 12 -3.78 -8.19 8.43
C LEU A 12 -4.47 -9.54 8.29
N ARG A 13 -5.73 -9.62 8.74
CA ARG A 13 -6.51 -10.84 8.68
C ARG A 13 -7.49 -10.79 7.53
N SER A 14 -7.83 -11.97 6.98
CA SER A 14 -8.79 -12.08 5.89
C SER A 14 -10.19 -11.60 6.34
N PRO A 15 -10.81 -10.69 5.61
CA PRO A 15 -12.18 -10.25 5.90
C PRO A 15 -13.22 -11.22 5.35
N PHE A 16 -14.44 -11.14 5.86
CA PHE A 16 -15.56 -11.93 5.34
C PHE A 16 -16.07 -11.43 3.99
N ALA A 17 -15.93 -10.15 3.71
CA ALA A 17 -16.34 -9.53 2.45
C ALA A 17 -15.23 -8.62 1.95
N LEU A 18 -15.00 -8.63 0.62
CA LEU A 18 -13.89 -7.92 0.00
C LEU A 18 -14.39 -6.80 -0.89
N TYR A 19 -14.82 -5.72 -0.29
CA TYR A 19 -14.93 -4.44 -0.98
C TYR A 19 -13.67 -3.63 -0.70
N GLU A 20 -13.33 -2.73 -1.61
CA GLU A 20 -12.14 -1.89 -1.45
C GLU A 20 -12.18 -1.11 -0.13
N ASN A 21 -13.36 -0.58 0.23
CA ASN A 21 -13.54 0.13 1.49
C ASN A 21 -13.27 -0.72 2.73
N ASP A 22 -13.53 -2.03 2.64
CA ASP A 22 -13.24 -2.94 3.75
C ASP A 22 -11.73 -3.07 3.95
N ILE A 23 -10.97 -3.15 2.86
CA ILE A 23 -9.52 -3.21 2.93
C ILE A 23 -8.96 -1.91 3.51
N HIS A 24 -9.47 -0.76 3.08
CA HIS A 24 -9.07 0.55 3.63
C HIS A 24 -9.31 0.60 5.13
N ARG A 25 -10.49 0.18 5.59
CA ARG A 25 -10.83 0.17 7.01
C ARG A 25 -9.90 -0.76 7.80
N MET A 26 -9.62 -1.95 7.28
CA MET A 26 -8.72 -2.90 7.93
C MET A 26 -7.31 -2.34 8.07
N VAL A 27 -6.82 -1.66 7.06
CA VAL A 27 -5.49 -1.00 7.11
C VAL A 27 -5.48 0.08 8.19
N ALA A 28 -6.52 0.94 8.24
CA ALA A 28 -6.62 1.98 9.26
C ALA A 28 -6.65 1.38 10.67
N GLU A 29 -7.44 0.34 10.88
CA GLU A 29 -7.53 -0.35 12.16
C GLU A 29 -6.19 -0.97 12.56
N ARG A 30 -5.52 -1.62 11.61
CA ARG A 30 -4.23 -2.27 11.89
C ARG A 30 -3.14 -1.25 12.23
N LEU A 31 -3.08 -0.15 11.48
CA LEU A 31 -2.12 0.93 11.76
C LEU A 31 -2.37 1.55 13.14
N THR A 32 -3.63 1.76 13.48
CA THR A 32 -4.02 2.28 14.80
C THR A 32 -3.62 1.32 15.91
N GLN A 33 -3.89 0.03 15.76
CA GLN A 33 -3.52 -1.00 16.73
C GLN A 33 -2.01 -1.09 16.92
N ALA A 34 -1.25 -0.87 15.86
CA ALA A 34 0.21 -0.90 15.91
C ALA A 34 0.81 0.40 16.47
N GLY A 35 -0.01 1.39 16.78
CA GLY A 35 0.45 2.65 17.38
C GLY A 35 0.93 3.69 16.40
N PHE A 36 0.65 3.55 15.10
CA PHE A 36 1.05 4.53 14.10
C PHE A 36 0.05 5.68 14.00
N SER A 37 0.58 6.88 13.84
CA SER A 37 -0.18 8.02 13.34
C SER A 37 -0.10 8.01 11.82
N PHE A 38 -1.21 8.29 11.15
CA PHE A 38 -1.26 8.23 9.69
C PHE A 38 -2.27 9.23 9.14
N THR A 39 -2.16 9.53 7.86
CA THR A 39 -3.15 10.30 7.12
C THR A 39 -3.78 9.40 6.06
N HIS A 40 -5.10 9.31 6.06
CA HIS A 40 -5.87 8.59 5.04
C HIS A 40 -6.18 9.52 3.88
N GLU A 41 -6.06 9.02 2.66
CA GLU A 41 -6.23 9.80 1.43
C GLU A 41 -5.37 11.06 1.45
N ALA A 42 -4.09 10.86 1.70
CA ALA A 42 -3.14 11.94 1.88
C ALA A 42 -2.84 12.63 0.55
N LYS A 43 -3.03 13.94 0.54
CA LYS A 43 -2.64 14.77 -0.60
C LYS A 43 -1.15 15.08 -0.46
N ILE A 44 -0.33 14.48 -1.33
CA ILE A 44 1.12 14.55 -1.25
C ILE A 44 1.75 15.48 -2.29
N GLY A 45 0.94 16.03 -3.19
CA GLY A 45 1.37 16.96 -4.21
C GLY A 45 0.19 17.40 -5.07
N PRO A 46 0.38 18.34 -6.01
CA PRO A 46 -0.69 18.79 -6.90
C PRO A 46 -1.25 17.62 -7.70
N GLY A 47 -2.54 17.36 -7.57
CA GLY A 47 -3.22 16.25 -8.26
C GLY A 47 -2.72 14.87 -7.86
N CYS A 48 -2.04 14.74 -6.72
CA CYS A 48 -1.46 13.47 -6.29
C CYS A 48 -1.94 13.12 -4.88
N ARG A 49 -2.67 12.01 -4.78
CA ARG A 49 -3.22 11.52 -3.51
C ARG A 49 -2.85 10.05 -3.37
N ILE A 50 -2.34 9.68 -2.22
CA ILE A 50 -2.03 8.29 -1.87
C ILE A 50 -3.01 7.81 -0.79
N ASP A 51 -3.32 6.51 -0.77
CA ASP A 51 -4.34 5.98 0.14
C ASP A 51 -3.98 6.21 1.61
N TYR A 52 -2.73 5.96 1.99
CA TYR A 52 -2.24 6.22 3.35
C TYR A 52 -0.82 6.76 3.32
N LEU A 53 -0.52 7.66 4.24
CA LEU A 53 0.84 8.14 4.49
C LEU A 53 1.16 7.96 5.98
N VAL A 54 2.23 7.20 6.27
CA VAL A 54 2.65 6.84 7.62
C VAL A 54 4.13 7.19 7.76
N ASP A 55 4.44 8.34 8.32
CA ASP A 55 5.81 8.79 8.56
C ASP A 55 6.73 8.59 7.32
N GLY A 56 6.30 9.12 6.20
CA GLY A 56 7.04 9.04 4.94
C GLY A 56 6.82 7.75 4.15
N VAL A 57 6.13 6.77 4.71
CA VAL A 57 5.80 5.53 4.00
C VAL A 57 4.41 5.68 3.38
N GLY A 58 4.34 5.69 2.05
CA GLY A 58 3.08 5.72 1.32
C GLY A 58 2.54 4.31 1.15
N ILE A 59 1.24 4.13 1.35
CA ILE A 59 0.56 2.84 1.15
C ILE A 59 -0.50 3.05 0.10
N GLU A 60 -0.44 2.23 -0.94
CA GLU A 60 -1.43 2.22 -2.01
C GLU A 60 -2.13 0.87 -2.05
N ILE A 61 -3.46 0.90 -1.99
CA ILE A 61 -4.30 -0.30 -1.95
C ILE A 61 -4.86 -0.55 -3.34
N LYS A 62 -4.67 -1.78 -3.83
CA LYS A 62 -5.20 -2.22 -5.11
C LYS A 62 -6.05 -3.47 -4.93
N LYS A 63 -7.33 -3.35 -5.21
CA LYS A 63 -8.25 -4.48 -5.26
C LYS A 63 -8.25 -5.06 -6.68
N GLY A 64 -8.31 -6.39 -6.77
CA GLY A 64 -8.26 -7.07 -8.06
C GLY A 64 -6.85 -7.13 -8.61
N LYS A 65 -6.73 -7.23 -9.93
CA LYS A 65 -5.43 -7.29 -10.62
C LYS A 65 -5.15 -5.95 -11.28
N PRO A 66 -4.23 -5.14 -10.72
CA PRO A 66 -3.94 -3.84 -11.32
C PRO A 66 -3.19 -3.98 -12.63
N ASP A 67 -3.36 -2.99 -13.52
CA ASP A 67 -2.53 -2.87 -14.70
C ASP A 67 -1.11 -2.47 -14.29
N ALA A 68 -0.14 -3.33 -14.59
CA ALA A 68 1.24 -3.13 -14.13
C ALA A 68 1.87 -1.84 -14.65
N ARG A 69 1.58 -1.47 -15.91
CA ARG A 69 2.11 -0.26 -16.51
C ARG A 69 1.54 0.99 -15.84
N ALA A 70 0.22 1.03 -15.68
CA ALA A 70 -0.44 2.14 -15.02
C ALA A 70 0.02 2.30 -13.57
N LEU A 71 0.19 1.17 -12.86
CA LEU A 71 0.69 1.17 -11.50
C LEU A 71 2.13 1.70 -11.43
N SER A 72 3.00 1.24 -12.33
CA SER A 72 4.38 1.74 -12.36
C SER A 72 4.46 3.26 -12.57
N GLN A 73 3.61 3.79 -13.45
CA GLN A 73 3.54 5.23 -13.67
C GLN A 73 3.01 5.97 -12.44
N GLN A 74 2.04 5.40 -11.76
CA GLN A 74 1.50 5.95 -10.52
C GLN A 74 2.58 5.98 -9.42
N LEU A 75 3.36 4.91 -9.28
CA LEU A 75 4.46 4.84 -8.31
C LEU A 75 5.52 5.91 -8.58
N LEU A 76 5.83 6.18 -9.84
CA LEU A 76 6.75 7.27 -10.18
C LEU A 76 6.21 8.63 -9.76
N ARG A 77 4.91 8.88 -9.96
CA ARG A 77 4.30 10.12 -9.51
C ARG A 77 4.39 10.28 -7.98
N TYR A 78 4.14 9.20 -7.24
CA TYR A 78 4.27 9.23 -5.78
C TYR A 78 5.71 9.48 -5.35
N ALA A 79 6.66 8.82 -6.01
CA ALA A 79 8.07 8.93 -5.68
C ALA A 79 8.66 10.33 -5.93
N ARG A 80 8.02 11.12 -6.80
CA ARG A 80 8.42 12.53 -7.02
C ARG A 80 8.04 13.44 -5.86
N CYS A 81 7.16 13.00 -4.98
CA CYS A 81 6.70 13.80 -3.86
C CYS A 81 7.66 13.66 -2.68
N ASP A 82 8.15 14.78 -2.16
CA ASP A 82 9.17 14.78 -1.10
C ASP A 82 8.67 14.13 0.20
N ASP A 83 7.37 14.19 0.46
CA ASP A 83 6.77 13.59 1.65
C ASP A 83 6.82 12.06 1.63
N VAL A 84 7.02 11.47 0.46
CA VAL A 84 7.08 10.01 0.30
C VAL A 84 8.54 9.58 0.21
N ARG A 85 8.98 8.74 1.14
CA ARG A 85 10.34 8.19 1.19
C ARG A 85 10.38 6.71 0.84
N ALA A 86 9.25 6.03 0.94
CA ALA A 86 9.10 4.62 0.59
C ALA A 86 7.64 4.34 0.24
N ILE A 87 7.38 3.28 -0.52
CA ILE A 87 6.04 2.94 -0.95
C ILE A 87 5.77 1.46 -0.68
N ILE A 88 4.58 1.17 -0.14
CA ILE A 88 4.05 -0.18 -0.02
C ILE A 88 2.82 -0.27 -0.92
N VAL A 89 2.82 -1.24 -1.83
CA VAL A 89 1.63 -1.60 -2.62
C VAL A 89 0.96 -2.78 -1.93
N LEU A 90 -0.26 -2.58 -1.48
CA LEU A 90 -1.06 -3.60 -0.86
C LEU A 90 -2.07 -4.09 -1.89
N SER A 91 -1.72 -5.15 -2.61
CA SER A 91 -2.50 -5.66 -3.72
C SER A 91 -3.23 -6.94 -3.33
N GLN A 92 -4.49 -7.07 -3.73
CA GLN A 92 -5.23 -8.31 -3.51
C GLN A 92 -4.62 -9.46 -4.30
N ARG A 93 -4.26 -9.22 -5.56
CA ARG A 93 -3.68 -10.22 -6.45
C ARG A 93 -2.23 -9.93 -6.75
N THR A 94 -1.51 -10.94 -7.23
CA THR A 94 -0.11 -10.82 -7.62
C THR A 94 0.05 -9.71 -8.66
N VAL A 95 1.04 -8.85 -8.42
CA VAL A 95 1.43 -7.80 -9.35
C VAL A 95 2.95 -7.65 -9.29
N THR A 96 3.54 -7.36 -10.43
CA THR A 96 4.98 -7.09 -10.52
C THR A 96 5.19 -5.58 -10.56
N VAL A 97 6.01 -5.08 -9.64
CA VAL A 97 6.41 -3.68 -9.59
C VAL A 97 7.92 -3.58 -9.47
N PRO A 98 8.53 -2.48 -9.90
CA PRO A 98 9.96 -2.29 -9.66
C PRO A 98 10.25 -2.22 -8.17
N LYS A 99 11.44 -2.64 -7.77
CA LYS A 99 11.88 -2.64 -6.36
C LYS A 99 12.15 -1.24 -5.83
N THR A 100 12.38 -0.29 -6.74
CA THR A 100 12.60 1.11 -6.40
C THR A 100 11.89 2.00 -7.42
N ALA A 101 11.53 3.19 -6.98
CA ALA A 101 11.02 4.25 -7.84
C ALA A 101 11.78 5.53 -7.48
N LEU A 102 12.54 6.07 -8.43
CA LEU A 102 13.41 7.24 -8.20
C LEU A 102 14.32 7.05 -6.97
N GLY A 103 14.87 5.83 -6.81
CA GLY A 103 15.74 5.50 -5.68
C GLY A 103 15.04 5.20 -4.37
N LYS A 104 13.71 5.36 -4.31
CA LYS A 104 12.94 5.08 -3.10
C LYS A 104 12.45 3.63 -3.12
N PRO A 105 12.54 2.90 -2.00
CA PRO A 105 12.14 1.50 -1.99
C PRO A 105 10.65 1.32 -2.22
N VAL A 106 10.31 0.29 -2.99
CA VAL A 106 8.93 -0.15 -3.25
C VAL A 106 8.80 -1.60 -2.80
N ARG A 107 7.79 -1.89 -2.01
CA ARG A 107 7.51 -3.24 -1.52
C ARG A 107 6.06 -3.59 -1.83
N VAL A 108 5.80 -4.88 -2.01
CA VAL A 108 4.46 -5.39 -2.31
C VAL A 108 4.06 -6.40 -1.25
N ILE A 109 2.84 -6.25 -0.76
CA ILE A 109 2.16 -7.30 0.00
C ILE A 109 1.00 -7.77 -0.86
N VAL A 110 0.96 -9.06 -1.16
CA VAL A 110 -0.15 -9.68 -1.90
C VAL A 110 -1.09 -10.30 -0.89
N LEU A 111 -2.27 -9.72 -0.73
CA LEU A 111 -3.22 -10.11 0.31
C LEU A 111 -3.67 -11.55 0.16
N ASN A 112 -3.93 -12.03 -1.06
CA ASN A 112 -4.34 -13.40 -1.27
C ASN A 112 -3.25 -14.40 -0.85
N GLN A 113 -1.98 -14.07 -1.04
CA GLN A 113 -0.87 -14.89 -0.56
C GLN A 113 -0.78 -14.85 0.97
N LEU A 114 -0.89 -13.65 1.54
CA LEU A 114 -0.85 -13.45 2.99
C LEU A 114 -1.95 -14.25 3.69
N TRP A 115 -3.14 -14.32 3.07
CA TRP A 115 -4.31 -14.99 3.65
C TRP A 115 -4.42 -16.47 3.25
N GLY A 116 -3.48 -16.99 2.45
CA GLY A 116 -3.52 -18.38 2.00
C GLY A 116 -4.60 -18.69 0.98
N VAL A 117 -5.08 -17.68 0.25
CA VAL A 117 -6.08 -17.85 -0.80
C VAL A 117 -5.39 -18.29 -2.08
N ALA A 118 -5.96 -19.29 -2.78
CA ALA A 118 -5.44 -19.72 -4.06
C ALA A 118 -5.52 -18.58 -5.08
N LEU A 119 -4.40 -18.33 -5.77
CA LEU A 119 -4.36 -17.30 -6.81
C LEU A 119 -4.83 -17.86 -8.13
N PRO A 120 -5.62 -17.11 -8.92
CA PRO A 120 -6.04 -17.53 -10.25
C PRO A 120 -4.87 -17.63 -11.23
#